data_91479d531463b46d4ff0a076b314a5d4
#
_entry.id   91479d531463b46d4ff0a076b314a5d4
#
_cell.length_a   1.000
_cell.length_b   1.000
_cell.length_c   1.000
_cell.angle_alpha   90.00
_cell.angle_beta   90.00
_cell.angle_gamma   90.00
#
_symmetry.space_group_name_H-M   'P 1'
#
loop_
_entity.id
_entity.type
_entity.pdbx_description
1 polymer ?
#
loop_
_entity_poly.entity_id
_entity_poly.type
_entity_poly.pdbx_seq_one_letter_code
_entity_poly.pdbx_strand_id
1 'polypeptide(L)'
;FYSVLSLLSLTELGLGSAITYALYRPLADHDDEAAGRIMNLYAMTYRVVALVVTLLGLCLVPFLGFITRDVPGGRHVTLIYLLFLVNSAGSYLFSYRRALVTASERDSRSTLNLAVFSVLQNLAQLVIIIVTGNYILYLAAQILCTLASNIEISLAAKKMFPFLGKTKGLP
;
A
#
# COMPACT_ATOMS: atom_id res chain seq x y z
N PHE A 1 -7.64 -18.05 2.35
CA PHE A 1 -6.90 -16.87 2.81
C PHE A 1 -6.40 -16.02 1.62
N TYR A 2 -5.64 -16.62 0.72
CA TYR A 2 -5.13 -15.97 -0.49
C TYR A 2 -6.23 -15.42 -1.40
N SER A 3 -7.37 -16.10 -1.50
CA SER A 3 -8.47 -15.72 -2.39
C SER A 3 -9.15 -14.40 -2.00
N VAL A 4 -9.28 -14.12 -0.71
CA VAL A 4 -9.85 -12.85 -0.23
C VAL A 4 -8.88 -11.69 -0.46
N LEU A 5 -7.59 -11.92 -0.22
CA LEU A 5 -6.54 -10.95 -0.51
C LEU A 5 -6.38 -10.68 -2.01
N SER A 6 -6.55 -11.71 -2.85
CA SER A 6 -6.53 -11.56 -4.32
C SER A 6 -7.72 -10.76 -4.85
N LEU A 7 -8.91 -10.92 -4.27
CA LEU A 7 -10.07 -10.09 -4.62
C LEU A 7 -9.86 -8.62 -4.24
N LEU A 8 -9.22 -8.37 -3.09
CA LEU A 8 -8.83 -7.02 -2.69
C LEU A 8 -7.82 -6.41 -3.68
N SER A 9 -6.82 -7.17 -4.09
CA SER A 9 -5.82 -6.74 -5.07
C SER A 9 -6.42 -6.46 -6.46
N LEU A 10 -7.46 -7.18 -6.87
CA LEU A 10 -8.20 -6.91 -8.11
C LEU A 10 -8.88 -5.54 -8.09
N THR A 11 -9.42 -5.15 -6.95
CA THR A 11 -9.99 -3.80 -6.76
C THR A 11 -8.90 -2.72 -6.85
N GLU A 12 -7.69 -3.00 -6.35
CA GLU A 12 -6.52 -2.11 -6.49
C GLU A 12 -6.10 -1.88 -7.94
N LEU A 13 -6.03 -2.94 -8.74
CA LEU A 13 -5.62 -2.86 -10.16
C LEU A 13 -6.54 -1.95 -10.98
N GLY A 14 -7.86 -1.95 -10.70
CA GLY A 14 -8.82 -1.10 -11.38
C GLY A 14 -8.73 0.37 -10.97
N LEU A 15 -8.61 0.66 -9.68
CA LEU A 15 -8.52 2.03 -9.17
C LEU A 15 -7.20 2.71 -9.54
N GLY A 16 -6.07 2.02 -9.45
CA GLY A 16 -4.76 2.56 -9.79
C GLY A 16 -4.66 2.97 -11.25
N SER A 17 -5.12 2.12 -12.17
CA SER A 17 -5.15 2.44 -13.60
C SER A 17 -6.13 3.58 -13.92
N ALA A 18 -7.31 3.60 -13.31
CA ALA A 18 -8.28 4.68 -13.48
C ALA A 18 -7.72 6.04 -13.07
N ILE A 19 -6.98 6.11 -11.95
CA ILE A 19 -6.29 7.32 -11.50
C ILE A 19 -5.24 7.75 -12.52
N THR A 20 -4.42 6.81 -12.95
CA THR A 20 -3.35 7.07 -13.91
C THR A 20 -3.92 7.67 -15.20
N TYR A 21 -4.98 7.09 -15.74
CA TYR A 21 -5.67 7.63 -16.93
C TYR A 21 -6.29 9.00 -16.69
N ALA A 22 -6.93 9.23 -15.55
CA ALA A 22 -7.53 10.52 -15.21
C ALA A 22 -6.49 11.64 -15.05
N LEU A 23 -5.26 11.29 -14.66
CA LEU A 23 -4.17 12.25 -14.46
C LEU A 23 -3.40 12.58 -15.74
N TYR A 24 -3.43 11.75 -16.79
CA TYR A 24 -2.67 11.99 -18.01
C TYR A 24 -2.96 13.35 -18.63
N ARG A 25 -4.23 13.70 -18.81
CA ARG A 25 -4.62 14.95 -19.44
C ARG A 25 -4.23 16.19 -18.63
N PRO A 26 -4.59 16.31 -17.33
CA PRO A 26 -4.16 17.43 -16.51
C PRO A 26 -2.65 17.60 -16.42
N LEU A 27 -1.90 16.50 -16.37
CA LEU A 27 -0.44 16.54 -16.32
C LEU A 27 0.17 16.98 -17.66
N ALA A 28 -0.41 16.57 -18.79
CA ALA A 28 0.03 16.99 -20.13
C ALA A 28 -0.26 18.47 -20.38
N ASP A 29 -1.40 18.97 -19.89
CA ASP A 29 -1.82 20.36 -20.03
C ASP A 29 -1.17 21.29 -18.97
N HIS A 30 -0.31 20.75 -18.08
CA HIS A 30 0.30 21.46 -16.94
C HIS A 30 -0.73 22.12 -16.01
N ASP A 31 -1.94 21.57 -15.91
CA ASP A 31 -3.00 22.03 -15.03
C ASP A 31 -2.85 21.41 -13.63
N ASP A 32 -2.00 22.07 -12.81
CA ASP A 32 -1.71 21.63 -11.45
C ASP A 32 -2.96 21.66 -10.55
N GLU A 33 -3.94 22.53 -10.86
CA GLU A 33 -5.16 22.63 -10.08
C GLU A 33 -6.10 21.47 -10.34
N ALA A 34 -6.32 21.10 -11.60
CA ALA A 34 -7.12 19.94 -11.96
C ALA A 34 -6.47 18.63 -11.46
N ALA A 35 -5.15 18.49 -11.63
CA ALA A 35 -4.40 17.37 -11.09
C ALA A 35 -4.54 17.26 -9.56
N GLY A 36 -4.44 18.39 -8.86
CA GLY A 36 -4.60 18.46 -7.41
C GLY A 36 -6.00 18.06 -6.91
N ARG A 37 -7.05 18.48 -7.61
CA ARG A 37 -8.45 18.07 -7.31
C ARG A 37 -8.64 16.56 -7.48
N ILE A 38 -8.16 16.00 -8.58
CA ILE A 38 -8.20 14.56 -8.84
C ILE A 38 -7.46 13.80 -7.75
N MET A 39 -6.25 14.24 -7.39
CA MET A 39 -5.46 13.60 -6.34
C MET A 39 -6.12 13.67 -4.96
N ASN A 40 -6.82 14.76 -4.66
CA ASN A 40 -7.54 14.90 -3.40
C ASN A 40 -8.75 13.96 -3.31
N LEU A 41 -9.52 13.86 -4.41
CA LEU A 41 -10.62 12.91 -4.54
C LEU A 41 -10.14 11.47 -4.31
N TYR A 42 -9.06 11.08 -4.99
CA TYR A 42 -8.51 9.72 -4.87
C TYR A 42 -7.88 9.47 -3.49
N ALA A 43 -7.24 10.48 -2.89
CA ALA A 43 -6.75 10.36 -1.51
C ALA A 43 -7.90 10.08 -0.53
N MET A 44 -9.06 10.72 -0.72
CA MET A 44 -10.25 10.44 0.08
C MET A 44 -10.78 9.04 -0.17
N THR A 45 -10.90 8.64 -1.44
CA THR A 45 -11.34 7.28 -1.82
C THR A 45 -10.46 6.20 -1.20
N TYR A 46 -9.12 6.34 -1.31
CA TYR A 46 -8.20 5.36 -0.72
C TYR A 46 -8.23 5.33 0.81
N ARG A 47 -8.51 6.47 1.49
CA ARG A 47 -8.72 6.47 2.94
C ARG A 47 -9.98 5.70 3.31
N VAL A 48 -11.07 5.88 2.56
CA VAL A 48 -12.31 5.12 2.77
C VAL A 48 -12.06 3.63 2.54
N VAL A 49 -11.39 3.26 1.46
CA VAL A 49 -11.01 1.87 1.19
C VAL A 49 -10.14 1.29 2.31
N ALA A 50 -9.12 2.01 2.75
CA ALA A 50 -8.26 1.58 3.87
C ALA A 50 -9.07 1.37 5.15
N LEU A 51 -10.03 2.26 5.44
CA LEU A 51 -10.90 2.15 6.61
C LEU A 51 -11.82 0.94 6.50
N VAL A 52 -12.47 0.74 5.36
CA VAL A 52 -13.36 -0.42 5.12
C VAL A 52 -12.58 -1.73 5.23
N VAL A 53 -11.41 -1.81 4.60
CA VAL A 53 -10.53 -3.00 4.67
C VAL A 53 -10.11 -3.27 6.11
N THR A 54 -9.75 -2.23 6.86
CA THR A 54 -9.36 -2.37 8.26
C THR A 54 -10.53 -2.85 9.12
N LEU A 55 -11.72 -2.28 8.94
CA LEU A 55 -12.91 -2.69 9.69
C LEU A 55 -13.32 -4.13 9.38
N LEU A 56 -13.39 -4.49 8.09
CA LEU A 56 -13.69 -5.86 7.68
C LEU A 56 -12.63 -6.85 8.19
N GLY A 57 -11.36 -6.45 8.11
CA GLY A 57 -10.26 -7.25 8.65
C GLY A 57 -10.36 -7.45 10.15
N LEU A 58 -10.69 -6.42 10.92
CA LEU A 58 -10.90 -6.52 12.36
C LEU A 58 -12.12 -7.38 12.72
N CYS A 59 -13.20 -7.30 11.93
CA CYS A 59 -14.37 -8.16 12.10
C CYS A 59 -14.06 -9.65 11.90
N LEU A 60 -13.04 -9.99 11.12
CA LEU A 60 -12.60 -11.37 10.91
C LEU A 60 -11.74 -11.91 12.07
N VAL A 61 -11.14 -11.06 12.90
CA VAL A 61 -10.27 -11.48 14.00
C VAL A 61 -10.96 -12.44 14.98
N PRO A 62 -12.19 -12.16 15.50
CA PRO A 62 -12.87 -13.11 16.40
C PRO A 62 -13.20 -14.44 15.71
N PHE A 63 -13.47 -14.39 14.40
CA PHE A 63 -13.75 -15.60 13.63
C PHE A 63 -12.49 -16.47 13.44
N LEU A 64 -11.34 -15.82 13.22
CA LEU A 64 -10.04 -16.50 13.23
C LEU A 64 -9.75 -17.16 14.58
N GLY A 65 -10.01 -16.46 15.69
CA GLY A 65 -9.86 -17.01 17.04
C GLY A 65 -10.72 -18.26 17.27
N PHE A 66 -11.89 -18.33 16.64
CA PHE A 66 -12.76 -19.50 16.70
C PHE A 66 -12.20 -20.69 15.88
N ILE A 67 -11.69 -20.42 14.67
CA ILE A 67 -11.13 -21.44 13.77
C ILE A 67 -9.79 -21.98 14.27
N THR A 68 -8.98 -21.14 14.93
CA THR A 68 -7.62 -21.51 15.38
C THR A 68 -7.58 -22.00 16.82
N ARG A 69 -8.72 -22.17 17.47
CA ARG A 69 -8.82 -22.54 18.87
C ARG A 69 -8.17 -23.90 19.18
N ASP A 70 -8.24 -24.81 18.23
CA ASP A 70 -7.74 -26.19 18.34
C ASP A 70 -6.35 -26.37 17.69
N VAL A 71 -5.74 -25.29 17.16
CA VAL A 71 -4.44 -25.38 16.49
C VAL A 71 -3.34 -24.94 17.47
N PRO A 72 -2.30 -25.78 17.72
CA PRO A 72 -1.15 -25.38 18.50
C PRO A 72 -0.50 -24.12 17.87
N GLY A 73 -0.48 -23.00 18.58
CA GLY A 73 0.05 -21.74 18.08
C GLY A 73 -0.99 -20.76 17.52
N GLY A 74 -2.29 -20.95 17.75
CA GLY A 74 -3.36 -20.08 17.25
C GLY A 74 -3.17 -18.58 17.56
N ARG A 75 -2.50 -18.24 18.66
CA ARG A 75 -2.10 -16.88 19.01
C ARG A 75 -1.15 -16.24 17.99
N HIS A 76 -0.24 -17.04 17.42
CA HIS A 76 0.71 -16.59 16.41
C HIS A 76 -0.01 -16.34 15.07
N VAL A 77 -1.03 -17.12 14.73
CA VAL A 77 -1.84 -16.93 13.51
C VAL A 77 -2.58 -15.60 13.56
N THR A 78 -3.18 -15.25 14.69
CA THR A 78 -3.87 -13.98 14.87
C THR A 78 -2.90 -12.79 14.75
N LEU A 79 -1.71 -12.90 15.33
CA LEU A 79 -0.69 -11.86 15.26
C LEU A 79 -0.19 -11.69 13.83
N ILE A 80 0.06 -12.77 13.12
CA ILE A 80 0.44 -12.78 11.70
C ILE A 80 -0.65 -12.09 10.87
N TYR A 81 -1.92 -12.43 11.11
CA TYR A 81 -3.04 -11.82 10.42
C TYR A 81 -3.11 -10.30 10.66
N LEU A 82 -2.97 -9.85 11.90
CA LEU A 82 -2.96 -8.42 12.23
C LEU A 82 -1.80 -7.68 11.56
N LEU A 83 -0.62 -8.29 11.51
CA LEU A 83 0.51 -7.70 10.79
C LEU A 83 0.22 -7.54 9.30
N PHE A 84 -0.38 -8.55 8.65
CA PHE A 84 -0.81 -8.43 7.25
C PHE A 84 -1.88 -7.36 7.05
N LEU A 85 -2.84 -7.26 7.97
CA LEU A 85 -3.89 -6.24 7.92
C LEU A 85 -3.30 -4.83 7.99
N VAL A 86 -2.38 -4.60 8.92
CA VAL A 86 -1.67 -3.30 9.06
C VAL A 86 -0.86 -2.98 7.81
N ASN A 87 -0.16 -3.97 7.24
CA ASN A 87 0.59 -3.79 6.01
C ASN A 87 -0.33 -3.41 4.83
N SER A 88 -1.45 -4.09 4.67
CA SER A 88 -2.43 -3.80 3.62
C SER A 88 -3.04 -2.41 3.79
N ALA A 89 -3.53 -2.09 4.97
CA ALA A 89 -4.11 -0.77 5.25
C ALA A 89 -3.09 0.36 5.03
N GLY A 90 -1.84 0.17 5.47
CA GLY A 90 -0.75 1.11 5.24
C GLY A 90 -0.45 1.31 3.76
N SER A 91 -0.42 0.23 2.99
CA SER A 91 -0.19 0.29 1.54
C SER A 91 -1.26 1.11 0.83
N TYR A 92 -2.54 0.96 1.18
CA TYR A 92 -3.62 1.76 0.58
C TYR A 92 -3.45 3.26 0.80
N LEU A 93 -2.98 3.69 1.96
CA LEU A 93 -2.79 5.11 2.26
C LEU A 93 -1.72 5.78 1.37
N PHE A 94 -0.82 5.01 0.76
CA PHE A 94 0.25 5.54 -0.08
C PHE A 94 0.06 5.23 -1.57
N SER A 95 -0.81 4.30 -1.95
CA SER A 95 -1.02 3.84 -3.33
C SER A 95 -1.38 4.96 -4.30
N TYR A 96 -2.20 5.93 -3.90
CA TYR A 96 -2.58 7.06 -4.76
C TYR A 96 -1.40 7.95 -5.17
N ARG A 97 -0.37 8.08 -4.32
CA ARG A 97 0.84 8.85 -4.64
C ARG A 97 1.73 8.12 -5.62
N ARG A 98 1.79 6.80 -5.53
CA ARG A 98 2.50 5.97 -6.50
C ARG A 98 1.85 6.10 -7.88
N ALA A 99 0.52 6.06 -7.97
CA ALA A 99 -0.22 6.26 -9.21
C ALA A 99 0.08 7.61 -9.88
N LEU A 100 0.26 8.69 -9.10
CA LEU A 100 0.68 9.99 -9.63
C LEU A 100 2.08 9.95 -10.26
N VAL A 101 3.04 9.31 -9.59
CA VAL A 101 4.40 9.18 -10.14
C VAL A 101 4.39 8.37 -11.42
N THR A 102 3.58 7.31 -11.49
CA THR A 102 3.40 6.49 -12.70
C THR A 102 2.76 7.29 -13.82
N ALA A 103 1.73 8.09 -13.52
CA ALA A 103 1.03 8.91 -14.51
C ALA A 103 1.89 10.04 -15.11
N SER A 104 2.91 10.48 -14.41
CA SER A 104 3.79 11.60 -14.83
C SER A 104 4.90 11.22 -15.82
N GLU A 105 4.76 10.09 -16.54
CA GLU A 105 5.79 9.53 -17.45
C GLU A 105 7.13 9.18 -16.76
N ARG A 106 7.20 9.26 -15.45
CA ARG A 106 8.35 8.85 -14.63
C ARG A 106 8.14 7.49 -13.99
N ASP A 107 7.46 6.61 -14.72
CA ASP A 107 7.17 5.23 -14.28
C ASP A 107 8.45 4.44 -13.98
N SER A 108 9.54 4.73 -14.68
CA SER A 108 10.86 4.14 -14.40
C SER A 108 11.29 4.31 -12.94
N ARG A 109 10.99 5.46 -12.31
CA ARG A 109 11.31 5.71 -10.91
C ARG A 109 10.45 4.89 -9.96
N SER A 110 9.15 4.77 -10.25
CA SER A 110 8.25 3.91 -9.48
C SER A 110 8.65 2.44 -9.59
N THR A 111 8.96 1.99 -10.80
CA THR A 111 9.41 0.63 -11.09
C THR A 111 10.75 0.31 -10.44
N LEU A 112 11.73 1.22 -10.52
CA LEU A 112 13.03 1.06 -9.85
C LEU A 112 12.89 1.00 -8.33
N ASN A 113 12.05 1.86 -7.74
CA ASN A 113 11.76 1.81 -6.31
C ASN A 113 11.21 0.44 -5.91
N LEU A 114 10.19 -0.06 -6.64
CA LEU A 114 9.63 -1.39 -6.38
C LEU A 114 10.67 -2.49 -6.52
N ALA A 115 11.47 -2.47 -7.58
CA ALA A 115 12.50 -3.49 -7.82
C ALA A 115 13.56 -3.50 -6.71
N VAL A 116 14.11 -2.33 -6.36
CA VAL A 116 15.14 -2.20 -5.32
C VAL A 116 14.60 -2.67 -3.96
N PHE A 117 13.42 -2.17 -3.55
CA PHE A 117 12.85 -2.58 -2.27
C PHE A 117 12.40 -4.03 -2.25
N SER A 118 11.95 -4.59 -3.38
CA SER A 118 11.65 -6.02 -3.50
C SER A 118 12.89 -6.89 -3.32
N VAL A 119 14.00 -6.54 -3.97
CA VAL A 119 15.28 -7.26 -3.81
C VAL A 119 15.77 -7.16 -2.35
N LEU A 120 15.79 -5.96 -1.78
CA LEU A 120 16.15 -5.73 -0.37
C LEU A 120 15.29 -6.55 0.59
N GLN A 121 13.98 -6.55 0.36
CA GLN A 121 13.03 -7.32 1.15
C GLN A 121 13.34 -8.82 1.07
N ASN A 122 13.49 -9.36 -0.14
CA ASN A 122 13.75 -10.79 -0.33
C ASN A 122 15.08 -11.21 0.32
N LEU A 123 16.14 -10.39 0.19
CA LEU A 123 17.42 -10.64 0.84
C LEU A 123 17.30 -10.61 2.37
N ALA A 124 16.64 -9.60 2.92
CA ALA A 124 16.43 -9.49 4.35
C ALA A 124 15.61 -10.68 4.89
N GLN A 125 14.56 -11.08 4.18
CA GLN A 125 13.74 -12.21 4.55
C GLN A 125 14.49 -13.54 4.48
N LEU A 126 15.34 -13.73 3.47
CA LEU A 126 16.20 -14.90 3.34
C LEU A 126 17.17 -15.01 4.52
N VAL A 127 17.86 -13.91 4.85
CA VAL A 127 18.78 -13.87 5.99
C VAL A 127 18.07 -14.14 7.30
N ILE A 128 16.91 -13.52 7.53
CA ILE A 128 16.13 -13.71 8.75
C ILE A 128 15.69 -15.16 8.91
N ILE A 129 15.22 -15.82 7.85
CA ILE A 129 14.75 -17.19 7.94
C ILE A 129 15.89 -18.17 8.20
N ILE A 130 17.06 -17.93 7.57
CA ILE A 130 18.24 -18.78 7.75
C ILE A 130 18.84 -18.63 9.18
N VAL A 131 18.88 -17.38 9.69
CA VAL A 131 19.55 -17.09 10.98
C VAL A 131 18.63 -17.36 12.17
N THR A 132 17.35 -17.01 12.06
CA THR A 132 16.42 -17.05 13.19
C THR A 132 15.32 -18.09 13.09
N GLY A 133 14.98 -18.55 11.89
CA GLY A 133 13.84 -19.44 11.65
C GLY A 133 12.49 -18.83 12.10
N ASN A 134 12.45 -17.54 12.43
CA ASN A 134 11.29 -16.90 13.03
C ASN A 134 10.44 -16.20 11.94
N TYR A 135 9.25 -16.77 11.69
CA TYR A 135 8.33 -16.26 10.70
C TYR A 135 7.76 -14.87 11.02
N ILE A 136 7.67 -14.51 12.29
CA ILE A 136 7.19 -13.18 12.72
C ILE A 136 8.20 -12.10 12.33
N LEU A 137 9.49 -12.35 12.52
CA LEU A 137 10.57 -11.45 12.08
C LEU A 137 10.61 -11.32 10.55
N TYR A 138 10.38 -12.42 9.84
CA TYR A 138 10.23 -12.42 8.38
C TYR A 138 9.12 -11.45 7.92
N LEU A 139 7.94 -11.52 8.55
CA LEU A 139 6.82 -10.62 8.24
C LEU A 139 7.09 -9.18 8.66
N ALA A 140 7.72 -8.96 9.80
CA ALA A 140 8.12 -7.62 10.24
C ALA A 140 9.06 -6.96 9.23
N ALA A 141 10.03 -7.69 8.70
CA ALA A 141 10.92 -7.20 7.64
C ALA A 141 10.14 -6.83 6.36
N GLN A 142 9.16 -7.64 5.97
CA GLN A 142 8.27 -7.33 4.84
C GLN A 142 7.54 -6.00 5.06
N ILE A 143 6.91 -5.82 6.21
CA ILE A 143 6.16 -4.61 6.53
C ILE A 143 7.09 -3.39 6.51
N LEU A 144 8.26 -3.49 7.13
CA LEU A 144 9.24 -2.40 7.18
C LEU A 144 9.71 -2.01 5.79
N CYS A 145 10.06 -2.97 4.93
CA CYS A 145 10.47 -2.70 3.55
C CYS A 145 9.33 -2.08 2.72
N THR A 146 8.10 -2.59 2.86
CA THR A 146 6.93 -2.03 2.17
C THR A 146 6.65 -0.60 2.61
N LEU A 147 6.69 -0.32 3.91
CA LEU A 147 6.51 1.04 4.43
C LEU A 147 7.63 1.97 3.98
N ALA A 148 8.89 1.53 4.02
CA ALA A 148 10.03 2.31 3.55
C ALA A 148 9.90 2.66 2.07
N SER A 149 9.54 1.70 1.21
CA SER A 149 9.25 1.92 -0.21
C SER A 149 8.14 2.94 -0.42
N ASN A 150 7.04 2.81 0.33
CA ASN A 150 5.90 3.71 0.23
C ASN A 150 6.22 5.13 0.72
N ILE A 151 7.02 5.25 1.78
CA ILE A 151 7.48 6.55 2.29
C ILE A 151 8.41 7.21 1.27
N GLU A 152 9.38 6.48 0.73
CA GLU A 152 10.32 7.01 -0.27
C GLU A 152 9.57 7.54 -1.50
N ILE A 153 8.68 6.75 -2.10
CA ILE A 153 7.92 7.18 -3.28
C ILE A 153 6.98 8.34 -2.95
N SER A 154 6.44 8.40 -1.74
CA SER A 154 5.60 9.48 -1.25
C SER A 154 6.37 10.80 -1.09
N LEU A 155 7.61 10.73 -0.60
CA LEU A 155 8.50 11.89 -0.49
C LEU A 155 8.95 12.35 -1.87
N ALA A 156 9.28 11.40 -2.76
CA ALA A 156 9.60 11.70 -4.14
C ALA A 156 8.43 12.40 -4.86
N ALA A 157 7.20 11.90 -4.69
CA ALA A 157 6.01 12.54 -5.25
C ALA A 157 5.82 13.97 -4.75
N LYS A 158 5.99 14.23 -3.44
CA LYS A 158 5.91 15.59 -2.88
C LYS A 158 6.98 16.55 -3.43
N LYS A 159 8.19 16.03 -3.66
CA LYS A 159 9.30 16.83 -4.21
C LYS A 159 9.09 17.12 -5.70
N MET A 160 8.52 16.18 -6.44
CA MET A 160 8.25 16.33 -7.87
C MET A 160 7.01 17.19 -8.15
N PHE A 161 6.02 17.16 -7.25
CA PHE A 161 4.72 17.83 -7.40
C PHE A 161 4.40 18.69 -6.18
N PRO A 162 4.91 19.95 -6.14
CA PRO A 162 4.71 20.87 -5.00
C PRO A 162 3.23 21.18 -4.73
N PHE A 163 2.34 21.02 -5.71
CA PHE A 163 0.91 21.27 -5.56
C PHE A 163 0.23 20.30 -4.57
N LEU A 164 0.80 19.11 -4.32
CA LEU A 164 0.29 18.16 -3.32
C LEU A 164 0.27 18.74 -1.88
N GLY A 165 1.04 19.77 -1.62
CA GLY A 165 1.06 20.46 -0.32
C GLY A 165 0.09 21.63 -0.22
N LYS A 166 -0.38 22.19 -1.33
CA LYS A 166 -1.19 23.42 -1.40
C LYS A 166 -2.70 23.18 -1.46
N THR A 167 -3.13 22.00 -1.87
CA THR A 167 -4.56 21.63 -2.02
C THR A 167 -5.20 21.11 -0.72
N LYS A 168 -4.80 21.61 0.44
CA LYS A 168 -5.54 21.41 1.68
C LYS A 168 -6.79 22.28 1.66
N GLY A 169 -7.92 21.72 1.23
CA GLY A 169 -9.22 22.33 1.51
C GLY A 169 -10.09 22.72 0.34
N LEU A 170 -10.20 21.92 -0.70
CA LEU A 170 -11.27 22.07 -1.68
C LEU A 170 -12.11 20.79 -1.73
N PRO A 171 -13.45 20.93 -1.55
CA PRO A 171 -14.35 19.79 -1.73
C PRO A 171 -14.37 19.31 -3.16
#